data_d6fb3ea5cf9d58c3e14228af6c53ee5f
#
_entry.id   d6fb3ea5cf9d58c3e14228af6c53ee5f
#
_cell.length_a   1.000
_cell.length_b   1.000
_cell.length_c   1.000
_cell.angle_alpha   90.00
_cell.angle_beta   90.00
_cell.angle_gamma   90.00
#
_symmetry.space_group_name_H-M   'P 1'
#
loop_
_entity.id
_entity.type
_entity.pdbx_description
1 polymer ?
#
loop_
_entity_poly.entity_id
_entity_poly.type
_entity_poly.pdbx_seq_one_letter_code
_entity_poly.pdbx_strand_id
1 'polypeptide(L)'
;MDIGRAFSFVFQDPAWIRKILLLAVMFFIPIIGWLIIGGYTLRLIKNVIDGVPQPLPEWDNWGGDLGGGLKVLVVGIVWGIPIWIITAVLDAGDNWFLGFVSWLLSVGWSAVQMSAMGDLARAGNIADAFSMKVVNRVLNNFPIWIVYILGTFVFGIFSLIGLIGLIIGIVITASIAIAATAHLGGQAYRLSEGAAVPAQPRF
;
A
#
# COMPACT_ATOMS: atom_id res chain seq x y z
N MET A 1 13.56 -7.47 4.14
CA MET A 1 12.09 -7.31 4.32
C MET A 1 11.53 -8.53 5.01
N ASP A 2 10.53 -8.35 5.82
CA ASP A 2 9.88 -9.42 6.58
C ASP A 2 8.38 -9.42 6.23
N ILE A 3 7.99 -10.34 5.34
CA ILE A 3 6.59 -10.51 4.88
C ILE A 3 5.73 -11.06 6.03
N GLY A 4 6.28 -11.97 6.84
CA GLY A 4 5.57 -12.53 7.99
C GLY A 4 5.20 -11.44 9.00
N ARG A 5 6.14 -10.53 9.27
CA ARG A 5 5.90 -9.36 10.12
C ARG A 5 4.87 -8.41 9.49
N ALA A 6 4.93 -8.20 8.18
CA ALA A 6 3.97 -7.35 7.49
C ALA A 6 2.53 -7.85 7.59
N PHE A 7 2.34 -9.15 7.85
CA PHE A 7 1.04 -9.75 8.09
C PHE A 7 0.69 -9.79 9.59
N SER A 8 1.65 -10.23 10.43
CA SER A 8 1.39 -10.50 11.85
C SER A 8 1.25 -9.23 12.70
N PHE A 9 1.81 -8.08 12.26
CA PHE A 9 1.75 -6.84 13.04
C PHE A 9 0.32 -6.37 13.34
N VAL A 10 -0.62 -6.67 12.43
CA VAL A 10 -2.04 -6.33 12.62
C VAL A 10 -2.56 -6.98 13.90
N PHE A 11 -2.26 -8.26 14.11
CA PHE A 11 -2.75 -9.06 15.24
C PHE A 11 -2.01 -8.76 16.55
N GLN A 12 -0.89 -8.04 16.50
CA GLN A 12 -0.14 -7.61 17.68
C GLN A 12 -0.71 -6.33 18.34
N ASP A 13 -1.60 -5.63 17.64
CA ASP A 13 -2.28 -4.45 18.18
C ASP A 13 -3.48 -4.91 19.05
N PRO A 14 -3.58 -4.54 20.32
CA PRO A 14 -4.68 -4.96 21.19
C PRO A 14 -6.07 -4.55 20.67
N ALA A 15 -6.15 -3.48 19.89
CA ALA A 15 -7.39 -2.94 19.33
C ALA A 15 -7.59 -3.31 17.84
N TRP A 16 -6.83 -4.29 17.31
CA TRP A 16 -6.82 -4.60 15.88
C TRP A 16 -8.20 -4.90 15.29
N ILE A 17 -9.05 -5.63 16.04
CA ILE A 17 -10.41 -5.98 15.58
C ILE A 17 -11.20 -4.72 15.29
N ARG A 18 -11.23 -3.76 16.24
CA ARG A 18 -11.93 -2.48 16.08
C ARG A 18 -11.35 -1.69 14.90
N LYS A 19 -10.04 -1.63 14.78
CA LYS A 19 -9.35 -0.87 13.72
C LYS A 19 -9.64 -1.45 12.33
N ILE A 20 -9.57 -2.77 12.18
CA ILE A 20 -9.86 -3.46 10.92
C ILE A 20 -11.35 -3.42 10.56
N LEU A 21 -12.25 -3.56 11.55
CA LEU A 21 -13.68 -3.44 11.29
C LEU A 21 -14.07 -2.02 10.83
N LEU A 22 -13.49 -0.98 11.43
CA LEU A 22 -13.71 0.39 10.97
C LEU A 22 -13.17 0.59 9.54
N LEU A 23 -11.98 0.05 9.23
CA LEU A 23 -11.46 0.06 7.87
C LEU A 23 -12.41 -0.64 6.90
N ALA A 24 -12.96 -1.80 7.30
CA ALA A 24 -13.94 -2.55 6.53
C ALA A 24 -15.23 -1.74 6.29
N VAL A 25 -15.74 -1.05 7.32
CA VAL A 25 -16.93 -0.19 7.18
C VAL A 25 -16.70 0.94 6.17
N MET A 26 -15.49 1.51 6.11
CA MET A 26 -15.17 2.59 5.17
C MET A 26 -15.30 2.15 3.69
N PHE A 27 -15.17 0.86 3.37
CA PHE A 27 -15.40 0.36 2.00
C PHE A 27 -16.84 0.60 1.53
N PHE A 28 -17.80 0.60 2.45
CA PHE A 28 -19.23 0.81 2.11
C PHE A 28 -19.61 2.28 1.97
N ILE A 29 -18.70 3.20 2.30
CA ILE A 29 -18.90 4.63 2.11
C ILE A 29 -18.15 5.06 0.85
N PRO A 30 -18.84 5.17 -0.31
CA PRO A 30 -18.17 5.49 -1.56
C PRO A 30 -17.55 6.90 -1.49
N ILE A 31 -16.44 7.08 -2.19
CA ILE A 31 -15.65 8.30 -2.29
C ILE A 31 -15.03 8.71 -0.95
N ILE A 32 -15.84 9.14 0.04
CA ILE A 32 -15.34 9.65 1.34
C ILE A 32 -14.61 8.53 2.10
N GLY A 33 -15.21 7.34 2.18
CA GLY A 33 -14.59 6.21 2.87
C GLY A 33 -13.29 5.78 2.20
N TRP A 34 -13.23 5.76 0.87
CA TRP A 34 -12.01 5.43 0.12
C TRP A 34 -10.90 6.47 0.31
N LEU A 35 -11.25 7.75 0.40
CA LEU A 35 -10.29 8.79 0.73
C LEU A 35 -9.77 8.62 2.16
N ILE A 36 -10.64 8.33 3.12
CA ILE A 36 -10.25 8.08 4.50
C ILE A 36 -9.34 6.84 4.60
N ILE A 37 -9.66 5.74 3.87
CA ILE A 37 -8.79 4.56 3.76
C ILE A 37 -7.40 4.96 3.23
N GLY A 38 -7.35 5.79 2.18
CA GLY A 38 -6.10 6.28 1.60
C GLY A 38 -5.24 7.06 2.62
N GLY A 39 -5.84 7.96 3.37
CA GLY A 39 -5.15 8.74 4.39
C GLY A 39 -4.71 7.89 5.59
N TYR A 40 -5.57 6.99 6.06
CA TYR A 40 -5.22 6.01 7.09
C TYR A 40 -4.01 5.15 6.67
N THR A 41 -4.04 4.66 5.43
CA THR A 41 -2.94 3.87 4.85
C THR A 41 -1.66 4.69 4.76
N LEU A 42 -1.75 5.97 4.40
CA LEU A 42 -0.61 6.89 4.37
C LEU A 42 0.01 7.07 5.76
N ARG A 43 -0.81 7.23 6.81
CA ARG A 43 -0.32 7.27 8.20
C ARG A 43 0.35 5.96 8.62
N LEU A 44 -0.21 4.82 8.21
CA LEU A 44 0.39 3.53 8.47
C LEU A 44 1.77 3.41 7.83
N ILE A 45 1.92 3.79 6.55
CA ILE A 45 3.21 3.81 5.85
C ILE A 45 4.20 4.71 6.62
N LYS A 46 3.77 5.90 7.03
CA LYS A 46 4.60 6.82 7.82
C LYS A 46 5.05 6.19 9.13
N ASN A 47 4.16 5.59 9.89
CA ASN A 47 4.50 4.94 11.17
C ASN A 47 5.54 3.82 10.98
N VAL A 48 5.45 3.06 9.89
CA VAL A 48 6.43 2.03 9.55
C VAL A 48 7.78 2.65 9.16
N ILE A 49 7.77 3.72 8.37
CA ILE A 49 8.99 4.46 8.00
C ILE A 49 9.66 5.03 9.26
N ASP A 50 8.90 5.60 10.17
CA ASP A 50 9.39 6.17 11.42
C ASP A 50 9.78 5.10 12.46
N GLY A 51 9.47 3.83 12.19
CA GLY A 51 9.83 2.70 13.06
C GLY A 51 8.98 2.60 14.32
N VAL A 52 7.74 3.07 14.28
CA VAL A 52 6.79 2.96 15.41
C VAL A 52 6.54 1.49 15.73
N PRO A 53 6.68 1.05 17.00
CA PRO A 53 6.53 -0.37 17.38
C PRO A 53 5.16 -0.97 17.04
N GLN A 54 4.09 -0.21 17.27
CA GLN A 54 2.71 -0.55 16.89
C GLN A 54 2.24 0.41 15.79
N PRO A 55 2.52 0.11 14.51
CA PRO A 55 2.34 1.07 13.44
C PRO A 55 0.88 1.26 13.02
N LEU A 56 -0.07 0.40 13.45
CA LEU A 56 -1.48 0.49 13.09
C LEU A 56 -2.11 1.77 13.68
N PRO A 57 -2.51 2.77 12.86
CA PRO A 57 -2.98 4.05 13.37
C PRO A 57 -4.27 3.93 14.18
N GLU A 58 -4.51 4.89 15.08
CA GLU A 58 -5.81 5.06 15.73
C GLU A 58 -6.80 5.79 14.80
N TRP A 59 -8.09 5.57 15.03
CA TRP A 59 -9.17 6.26 14.31
C TRP A 59 -9.56 7.58 15.02
N ASP A 60 -8.59 8.45 15.18
CA ASP A 60 -8.67 9.70 15.94
C ASP A 60 -8.54 10.96 15.07
N ASN A 61 -8.17 10.81 13.80
CA ASN A 61 -7.85 11.92 12.91
C ASN A 61 -8.57 11.84 11.55
N TRP A 62 -9.88 11.76 11.56
CA TRP A 62 -10.71 11.63 10.36
C TRP A 62 -10.49 12.74 9.33
N GLY A 63 -10.37 14.01 9.78
CA GLY A 63 -10.10 15.14 8.91
C GLY A 63 -8.71 15.07 8.27
N GLY A 64 -7.71 14.67 9.05
CA GLY A 64 -6.35 14.45 8.55
C GLY A 64 -6.28 13.28 7.56
N ASP A 65 -7.04 12.20 7.82
CA ASP A 65 -7.12 11.06 6.90
C ASP A 65 -7.83 11.44 5.61
N LEU A 66 -8.89 12.23 5.65
CA LEU A 66 -9.55 12.72 4.45
C LEU A 66 -8.60 13.59 3.62
N GLY A 67 -7.87 14.52 4.25
CA GLY A 67 -6.87 15.35 3.59
C GLY A 67 -5.69 14.54 3.05
N GLY A 68 -5.21 13.55 3.81
CA GLY A 68 -4.20 12.59 3.38
C GLY A 68 -4.65 11.79 2.17
N GLY A 69 -5.88 11.31 2.19
CA GLY A 69 -6.49 10.56 1.09
C GLY A 69 -6.63 11.36 -0.20
N LEU A 70 -6.94 12.65 -0.12
CA LEU A 70 -6.92 13.53 -1.29
C LEU A 70 -5.52 13.63 -1.90
N LYS A 71 -4.48 13.72 -1.06
CA LYS A 71 -3.09 13.73 -1.54
C LYS A 71 -2.74 12.38 -2.20
N VAL A 72 -3.13 11.26 -1.59
CA VAL A 72 -2.96 9.91 -2.15
C VAL A 72 -3.65 9.78 -3.50
N LEU A 73 -4.88 10.30 -3.62
CA LEU A 73 -5.63 10.31 -4.88
C LEU A 73 -4.88 11.06 -5.98
N VAL A 74 -4.39 12.28 -5.69
CA VAL A 74 -3.63 13.08 -6.67
C VAL A 74 -2.36 12.36 -7.10
N VAL A 75 -1.57 11.87 -6.15
CA VAL A 75 -0.33 11.11 -6.45
C VAL A 75 -0.65 9.84 -7.23
N GLY A 76 -1.70 9.11 -6.85
CA GLY A 76 -2.14 7.89 -7.54
C GLY A 76 -2.56 8.15 -8.99
N ILE A 77 -3.31 9.23 -9.25
CA ILE A 77 -3.72 9.61 -10.61
C ILE A 77 -2.49 9.96 -11.45
N VAL A 78 -1.62 10.85 -10.96
CA VAL A 78 -0.47 11.31 -11.73
C VAL A 78 0.48 10.17 -12.08
N TRP A 79 0.81 9.31 -11.12
CA TRP A 79 1.61 8.11 -11.38
C TRP A 79 0.84 7.00 -12.11
N GLY A 80 -0.50 7.04 -12.10
CA GLY A 80 -1.35 6.13 -12.86
C GLY A 80 -1.35 6.44 -14.36
N ILE A 81 -1.30 7.72 -14.76
CA ILE A 81 -1.40 8.14 -16.16
C ILE A 81 -0.42 7.39 -17.09
N PRO A 82 0.89 7.34 -16.81
CA PRO A 82 1.83 6.67 -17.71
C PRO A 82 1.49 5.20 -17.95
N ILE A 83 1.19 4.48 -16.89
CA ILE A 83 0.88 3.04 -17.01
C ILE A 83 -0.46 2.80 -17.68
N TRP A 84 -1.48 3.63 -17.41
CA TRP A 84 -2.78 3.53 -18.08
C TRP A 84 -2.68 3.76 -19.59
N ILE A 85 -1.87 4.72 -20.04
CA ILE A 85 -1.63 4.95 -21.46
C ILE A 85 -0.93 3.75 -22.09
N ILE A 86 0.13 3.23 -21.45
CA ILE A 86 0.89 2.08 -21.96
C ILE A 86 -0.02 0.85 -22.04
N THR A 87 -0.76 0.54 -21.00
CA THR A 87 -1.65 -0.62 -20.97
C THR A 87 -2.80 -0.47 -21.95
N ALA A 88 -3.40 0.70 -22.09
CA ALA A 88 -4.44 0.96 -23.08
C ALA A 88 -3.97 0.69 -24.53
N VAL A 89 -2.71 1.01 -24.84
CA VAL A 89 -2.12 0.72 -26.16
C VAL A 89 -1.85 -0.78 -26.33
N LEU A 90 -1.32 -1.44 -25.30
CA LEU A 90 -1.02 -2.87 -25.37
C LEU A 90 -2.28 -3.74 -25.44
N ASP A 91 -3.33 -3.32 -24.71
CA ASP A 91 -4.59 -4.05 -24.62
C ASP A 91 -5.58 -3.73 -25.77
N ALA A 92 -5.22 -2.79 -26.67
CA ALA A 92 -6.07 -2.38 -27.81
C ALA A 92 -6.32 -3.50 -28.85
N GLY A 93 -5.50 -4.57 -28.84
CA GLY A 93 -5.69 -5.75 -29.67
C GLY A 93 -5.96 -6.99 -28.81
N ASP A 94 -6.81 -7.89 -29.26
CA ASP A 94 -7.12 -9.17 -28.58
C ASP A 94 -5.95 -10.15 -28.58
N ASN A 95 -4.76 -9.68 -28.12
CA ASN A 95 -3.55 -10.46 -28.05
C ASN A 95 -3.21 -10.78 -26.58
N TRP A 96 -3.43 -12.06 -26.22
CA TRP A 96 -3.19 -12.54 -24.85
C TRP A 96 -1.76 -12.28 -24.35
N PHE A 97 -0.76 -12.32 -25.25
CA PHE A 97 0.63 -12.07 -24.88
C PHE A 97 0.86 -10.61 -24.52
N LEU A 98 0.28 -9.67 -25.29
CA LEU A 98 0.34 -8.24 -24.96
C LEU A 98 -0.43 -7.94 -23.68
N GLY A 99 -1.58 -8.57 -23.44
CA GLY A 99 -2.30 -8.48 -22.18
C GLY A 99 -1.47 -9.00 -20.99
N PHE A 100 -0.73 -10.08 -21.15
CA PHE A 100 0.19 -10.57 -20.12
C PHE A 100 1.34 -9.60 -19.86
N VAL A 101 1.92 -9.00 -20.90
CA VAL A 101 2.95 -7.96 -20.77
C VAL A 101 2.40 -6.73 -20.06
N SER A 102 1.20 -6.28 -20.45
CA SER A 102 0.47 -5.18 -19.81
C SER A 102 0.29 -5.41 -18.31
N TRP A 103 -0.14 -6.61 -17.94
CA TRP A 103 -0.29 -7.02 -16.55
C TRP A 103 1.04 -6.98 -15.79
N LEU A 104 2.13 -7.53 -16.35
CA LEU A 104 3.46 -7.51 -15.74
C LEU A 104 3.97 -6.08 -15.52
N LEU A 105 3.76 -5.19 -16.51
CA LEU A 105 4.12 -3.78 -16.38
C LEU A 105 3.34 -3.09 -15.26
N SER A 106 2.04 -3.36 -15.16
CA SER A 106 1.18 -2.80 -14.11
C SER A 106 1.62 -3.26 -12.71
N VAL A 107 1.94 -4.55 -12.58
CA VAL A 107 2.46 -5.12 -11.33
C VAL A 107 3.81 -4.48 -10.96
N GLY A 108 4.75 -4.36 -11.91
CA GLY A 108 6.03 -3.67 -11.68
C GLY A 108 5.85 -2.20 -11.32
N TRP A 109 4.90 -1.51 -11.98
CA TRP A 109 4.62 -0.11 -11.74
C TRP A 109 4.05 0.16 -10.33
N SER A 110 3.42 -0.82 -9.71
CA SER A 110 2.93 -0.71 -8.33
C SER A 110 4.04 -0.38 -7.33
N ALA A 111 5.27 -0.83 -7.58
CA ALA A 111 6.44 -0.49 -6.78
C ALA A 111 6.79 1.00 -6.89
N VAL A 112 6.67 1.59 -8.09
CA VAL A 112 6.89 3.03 -8.29
C VAL A 112 5.84 3.84 -7.54
N GLN A 113 4.56 3.47 -7.67
CA GLN A 113 3.48 4.13 -6.93
C GLN A 113 3.68 4.03 -5.42
N MET A 114 4.06 2.86 -4.89
CA MET A 114 4.34 2.69 -3.46
C MET A 114 5.56 3.52 -3.01
N SER A 115 6.60 3.62 -3.84
CA SER A 115 7.76 4.49 -3.57
C SER A 115 7.33 5.96 -3.47
N ALA A 116 6.44 6.43 -4.36
CA ALA A 116 5.87 7.77 -4.31
C ALA A 116 5.02 7.99 -3.03
N MET A 117 4.23 6.99 -2.64
CA MET A 117 3.49 7.05 -1.37
C MET A 117 4.42 7.13 -0.16
N GLY A 118 5.59 6.49 -0.22
CA GLY A 118 6.63 6.61 0.82
C GLY A 118 7.17 8.04 0.95
N ASP A 119 7.46 8.70 -0.18
CA ASP A 119 7.90 10.11 -0.16
C ASP A 119 6.78 11.02 0.36
N LEU A 120 5.54 10.82 -0.08
CA LEU A 120 4.38 11.54 0.43
C LEU A 120 4.19 11.35 1.94
N ALA A 121 4.32 10.11 2.43
CA ALA A 121 4.17 9.79 3.84
C ALA A 121 5.26 10.45 4.70
N ARG A 122 6.50 10.48 4.19
CA ARG A 122 7.64 11.05 4.89
C ARG A 122 7.62 12.58 4.92
N ALA A 123 7.39 13.21 3.76
CA ALA A 123 7.48 14.66 3.61
C ALA A 123 6.15 15.38 3.90
N GLY A 124 5.02 14.68 3.74
CA GLY A 124 3.69 15.28 3.86
C GLY A 124 3.30 16.23 2.73
N ASN A 125 4.21 16.44 1.75
CA ASN A 125 4.02 17.34 0.61
C ASN A 125 3.88 16.54 -0.68
N ILE A 126 2.87 16.87 -1.50
CA ILE A 126 2.59 16.21 -2.77
C ILE A 126 3.76 16.36 -3.76
N ALA A 127 4.44 17.52 -3.78
CA ALA A 127 5.52 17.79 -4.71
C ALA A 127 6.70 16.81 -4.58
N ASP A 128 6.99 16.34 -3.35
CA ASP A 128 8.08 15.40 -3.12
C ASP A 128 7.81 14.03 -3.73
N ALA A 129 6.54 13.64 -3.85
CA ALA A 129 6.12 12.39 -4.48
C ALA A 129 6.28 12.36 -6.01
N PHE A 130 6.55 13.50 -6.65
CA PHE A 130 6.70 13.61 -8.13
C PHE A 130 8.14 13.70 -8.62
N SER A 131 9.09 13.43 -7.74
CA SER A 131 10.50 13.43 -8.07
C SER A 131 10.91 12.16 -8.84
N MET A 132 11.83 12.28 -9.80
CA MET A 132 12.47 11.11 -10.45
C MET A 132 13.23 10.23 -9.47
N LYS A 133 13.51 10.70 -8.25
CA LYS A 133 14.05 9.88 -7.17
C LYS A 133 13.18 8.67 -6.86
N VAL A 134 11.85 8.80 -7.02
CA VAL A 134 10.88 7.72 -6.85
C VAL A 134 11.21 6.52 -7.74
N VAL A 135 11.42 6.76 -9.03
CA VAL A 135 11.75 5.72 -10.02
C VAL A 135 13.15 5.16 -9.77
N ASN A 136 14.14 6.03 -9.59
CA ASN A 136 15.53 5.64 -9.36
C ASN A 136 15.67 4.79 -8.08
N ARG A 137 14.88 5.08 -7.03
CA ARG A 137 14.86 4.27 -5.80
C ARG A 137 14.43 2.84 -6.09
N VAL A 138 13.41 2.65 -6.92
CA VAL A 138 12.92 1.32 -7.29
C VAL A 138 13.97 0.59 -8.13
N LEU A 139 14.54 1.24 -9.12
CA LEU A 139 15.53 0.63 -10.02
C LEU A 139 16.83 0.27 -9.29
N ASN A 140 17.34 1.15 -8.45
CA ASN A 140 18.60 0.93 -7.71
C ASN A 140 18.46 -0.10 -6.59
N ASN A 141 17.22 -0.35 -6.11
CA ASN A 141 16.94 -1.31 -5.04
C ASN A 141 15.98 -2.41 -5.52
N PHE A 142 16.08 -2.80 -6.78
CA PHE A 142 15.17 -3.73 -7.44
C PHE A 142 14.89 -5.02 -6.64
N PRO A 143 15.91 -5.70 -6.02
CA PRO A 143 15.64 -6.90 -5.23
C PRO A 143 14.69 -6.66 -4.03
N ILE A 144 14.76 -5.48 -3.41
CA ILE A 144 13.86 -5.11 -2.30
C ILE A 144 12.41 -4.99 -2.82
N TRP A 145 12.25 -4.33 -3.97
CA TRP A 145 10.94 -4.09 -4.56
C TRP A 145 10.32 -5.34 -5.18
N ILE A 146 11.11 -6.32 -5.62
CA ILE A 146 10.60 -7.66 -5.97
C ILE A 146 9.93 -8.32 -4.77
N VAL A 147 10.57 -8.28 -3.58
CA VAL A 147 9.98 -8.86 -2.36
C VAL A 147 8.68 -8.14 -1.99
N TYR A 148 8.60 -6.82 -2.18
CA TYR A 148 7.36 -6.05 -2.01
C TYR A 148 6.27 -6.55 -2.96
N ILE A 149 6.57 -6.68 -4.26
CA ILE A 149 5.61 -7.15 -5.28
C ILE A 149 5.11 -8.56 -4.94
N LEU A 150 6.01 -9.49 -4.64
CA LEU A 150 5.65 -10.86 -4.28
C LEU A 150 4.79 -10.91 -3.00
N GLY A 151 5.13 -10.12 -2.00
CA GLY A 151 4.34 -10.01 -0.77
C GLY A 151 2.95 -9.45 -1.01
N THR A 152 2.83 -8.41 -1.84
CA THR A 152 1.54 -7.83 -2.23
C THR A 152 0.66 -8.85 -2.95
N PHE A 153 1.27 -9.68 -3.82
CA PHE A 153 0.55 -10.76 -4.50
C PHE A 153 0.03 -11.81 -3.51
N VAL A 154 0.85 -12.22 -2.54
CA VAL A 154 0.43 -13.14 -1.46
C VAL A 154 -0.74 -12.55 -0.65
N PHE A 155 -0.68 -11.26 -0.30
CA PHE A 155 -1.77 -10.60 0.43
C PHE A 155 -3.04 -10.45 -0.43
N GLY A 156 -2.88 -10.25 -1.74
CA GLY A 156 -3.99 -10.27 -2.69
C GLY A 156 -4.69 -11.63 -2.71
N ILE A 157 -3.94 -12.73 -2.78
CA ILE A 157 -4.51 -14.09 -2.69
C ILE A 157 -5.19 -14.29 -1.33
N PHE A 158 -4.57 -13.85 -0.23
CA PHE A 158 -5.17 -13.92 1.10
C PHE A 158 -6.53 -13.21 1.15
N SER A 159 -6.69 -12.08 0.48
CA SER A 159 -7.97 -11.36 0.45
C SER A 159 -9.10 -12.19 -0.16
N LEU A 160 -8.79 -13.13 -1.07
CA LEU A 160 -9.77 -14.03 -1.68
C LEU A 160 -10.31 -15.10 -0.73
N ILE A 161 -9.58 -15.42 0.35
CA ILE A 161 -10.07 -16.35 1.39
C ILE A 161 -11.37 -15.83 2.01
N GLY A 162 -11.54 -14.52 2.04
CA GLY A 162 -12.77 -13.87 2.49
C GLY A 162 -14.02 -14.19 1.68
N LEU A 163 -13.87 -14.75 0.46
CA LEU A 163 -14.99 -15.25 -0.33
C LEU A 163 -15.81 -16.33 0.40
N ILE A 164 -15.15 -17.12 1.27
CA ILE A 164 -15.79 -18.13 2.09
C ILE A 164 -16.80 -17.49 3.07
N GLY A 165 -16.51 -16.29 3.54
CA GLY A 165 -17.39 -15.52 4.43
C GLY A 165 -18.36 -14.58 3.69
N LEU A 166 -18.62 -14.80 2.40
CA LEU A 166 -19.40 -13.91 1.55
C LEU A 166 -18.82 -12.46 1.51
N ILE A 167 -19.68 -11.46 1.24
CA ILE A 167 -19.26 -10.05 1.11
C ILE A 167 -18.53 -9.54 2.35
N ILE A 168 -19.00 -9.86 3.55
CA ILE A 168 -18.40 -9.40 4.82
C ILE A 168 -16.99 -9.97 4.99
N GLY A 169 -16.81 -11.26 4.68
CA GLY A 169 -15.49 -11.90 4.75
C GLY A 169 -14.47 -11.26 3.83
N ILE A 170 -14.85 -10.96 2.57
CA ILE A 170 -13.97 -10.28 1.59
C ILE A 170 -13.52 -8.93 2.12
N VAL A 171 -14.44 -8.13 2.65
CA VAL A 171 -14.11 -6.76 3.10
C VAL A 171 -13.17 -6.78 4.30
N ILE A 172 -13.35 -7.72 5.24
CA ILE A 172 -12.44 -7.88 6.38
C ILE A 172 -11.04 -8.34 5.92
N THR A 173 -10.96 -9.38 5.09
CA THR A 173 -9.67 -9.88 4.60
C THR A 173 -8.97 -8.88 3.69
N ALA A 174 -9.70 -8.13 2.87
CA ALA A 174 -9.16 -7.03 2.08
C ALA A 174 -8.61 -5.91 2.98
N SER A 175 -9.29 -5.57 4.09
CA SER A 175 -8.80 -4.59 5.06
C SER A 175 -7.46 -5.01 5.69
N ILE A 176 -7.33 -6.29 6.06
CA ILE A 176 -6.06 -6.85 6.56
C ILE A 176 -4.99 -6.81 5.46
N ALA A 177 -5.34 -7.21 4.23
CA ALA A 177 -4.42 -7.20 3.09
C ALA A 177 -3.91 -5.78 2.75
N ILE A 178 -4.77 -4.78 2.80
CA ILE A 178 -4.39 -3.37 2.60
C ILE A 178 -3.41 -2.92 3.69
N ALA A 179 -3.71 -3.21 4.95
CA ALA A 179 -2.81 -2.87 6.06
C ALA A 179 -1.45 -3.58 5.92
N ALA A 180 -1.44 -4.87 5.55
CA ALA A 180 -0.23 -5.64 5.34
C ALA A 180 0.59 -5.11 4.14
N THR A 181 -0.06 -4.75 3.04
CA THR A 181 0.59 -4.15 1.87
C THR A 181 1.21 -2.78 2.20
N ALA A 182 0.49 -1.95 2.94
CA ALA A 182 0.98 -0.65 3.38
C ALA A 182 2.21 -0.80 4.30
N HIS A 183 2.15 -1.74 5.23
CA HIS A 183 3.27 -2.05 6.12
C HIS A 183 4.48 -2.56 5.32
N LEU A 184 4.27 -3.48 4.38
CA LEU A 184 5.33 -4.00 3.53
C LEU A 184 5.93 -2.90 2.64
N GLY A 185 5.10 -2.01 2.10
CA GLY A 185 5.53 -0.83 1.35
C GLY A 185 6.38 0.13 2.18
N GLY A 186 5.99 0.39 3.43
CA GLY A 186 6.77 1.18 4.37
C GLY A 186 8.14 0.54 4.68
N GLN A 187 8.19 -0.79 4.83
CA GLN A 187 9.47 -1.51 4.97
C GLN A 187 10.33 -1.37 3.71
N ALA A 188 9.75 -1.56 2.52
CA ALA A 188 10.46 -1.46 1.25
C ALA A 188 11.06 -0.06 1.07
N TYR A 189 10.28 0.97 1.32
CA TYR A 189 10.72 2.36 1.27
C TYR A 189 11.89 2.60 2.22
N ARG A 190 11.72 2.22 3.49
CA ARG A 190 12.73 2.40 4.53
C ARG A 190 14.06 1.71 4.19
N LEU A 191 14.00 0.45 3.74
CA LEU A 191 15.20 -0.31 3.35
C LEU A 191 15.86 0.29 2.12
N SER A 192 15.09 0.79 1.15
CA SER A 192 15.63 1.43 -0.05
C SER A 192 16.30 2.79 0.23
N GLU A 193 16.00 3.42 1.38
CA GLU A 193 16.69 4.61 1.89
C GLU A 193 17.89 4.26 2.79
N GLY A 194 18.26 2.99 2.91
CA GLY A 194 19.42 2.53 3.69
C GLY A 194 19.20 2.46 5.20
N ALA A 195 17.97 2.64 5.70
CA ALA A 195 17.67 2.53 7.11
C ALA A 195 17.36 1.08 7.52
N ALA A 196 17.96 0.60 8.61
CA ALA A 196 17.66 -0.73 9.14
C ALA A 196 16.20 -0.85 9.61
N VAL A 197 15.59 -2.02 9.41
CA VAL A 197 14.29 -2.33 10.03
C VAL A 197 14.52 -2.48 11.54
N PRO A 198 13.76 -1.76 12.42
CA PRO A 198 13.92 -1.89 13.85
C PRO A 198 13.72 -3.33 14.30
N ALA A 199 14.61 -3.81 15.17
CA ALA A 199 14.40 -5.08 15.85
C ALA A 199 13.12 -4.99 16.70
N GLN A 200 12.32 -6.06 16.68
CA GLN A 200 11.18 -6.12 17.59
C GLN A 200 11.66 -6.29 19.04
N PRO A 201 10.95 -5.70 20.01
CA PRO A 201 11.05 -6.20 21.38
C PRO A 201 10.67 -7.68 21.36
N ARG A 202 11.57 -8.54 21.85
CA ARG A 202 11.28 -9.93 22.11
C ARG A 202 10.33 -9.96 23.31
N PHE A 203 9.09 -10.33 23.10
CA PHE A 203 8.18 -10.70 24.18
C PHE A 203 8.33 -12.16 24.50
#